data_3eb4f59e9c72c3a3ec009e913e0b0907
#
_entry.id   3eb4f59e9c72c3a3ec009e913e0b0907
#
_cell.length_a   1.000
_cell.length_b   1.000
_cell.length_c   1.000
_cell.angle_alpha   90.00
_cell.angle_beta   90.00
_cell.angle_gamma   90.00
#
_symmetry.space_group_name_H-M   'P 1'
#
loop_
_entity.id
_entity.type
_entity.pdbx_description
1 polymer ?
#
loop_
_entity_poly.entity_id
_entity_poly.type
_entity_poly.pdbx_seq_one_letter_code
_entity_poly.pdbx_strand_id
1 'polypeptide(L)'
;MKLCTFEVATTLGRHMRFGALTSAGIVDMNFACAWHLARKGEARPYTMADLLVPDTLLGFLQGEQTSMGFAVAALESLTEELARGCRPQGPNDETLIYEPSAVRIRAPLPRPTSLRDFYAFEAHVKKGFEKRGEPMPQEWYEIPVYYTSGHQNIAGPEDDILWPSFTEKFDYELEIAFVIGRTGRNIRAEHAREYIAGFTIMNDFSARDIQRKEMRVRLGPAKGKDWCTGIGPFLVTPDEIGDPYNLSMRARVNGELWSEGNTSSIYWKFEQMIEFLTTDDTVFPGDVIGSGTVGTGCGLELDRWVKPGDVMELEIEKIGVLRNRVVRRA
;
A
#
# COMPACT_ATOMS: atom_id res chain seq x y z
N MET A 1 5.95 -12.90 -1.70
CA MET A 1 4.76 -13.06 -0.80
C MET A 1 3.75 -11.94 -0.99
N LYS A 2 2.44 -12.21 -0.77
CA LYS A 2 1.38 -11.18 -0.69
C LYS A 2 0.97 -10.97 0.76
N LEU A 3 1.52 -9.95 1.40
CA LEU A 3 1.33 -9.64 2.81
C LEU A 3 0.07 -8.78 3.00
N CYS A 4 -0.68 -8.98 4.07
CA CYS A 4 -1.90 -8.24 4.35
C CYS A 4 -2.11 -8.02 5.86
N THR A 5 -2.90 -7.02 6.17
CA THR A 5 -3.61 -6.94 7.44
C THR A 5 -5.03 -7.43 7.22
N PHE A 6 -5.48 -8.37 8.03
CA PHE A 6 -6.84 -8.90 7.96
C PHE A 6 -7.54 -8.82 9.31
N GLU A 7 -8.86 -8.79 9.29
CA GLU A 7 -9.69 -8.68 10.48
C GLU A 7 -10.49 -9.96 10.66
N VAL A 8 -10.38 -10.55 11.84
CA VAL A 8 -11.18 -11.71 12.25
C VAL A 8 -12.21 -11.32 13.30
N ALA A 9 -13.39 -11.89 13.20
CA ALA A 9 -14.41 -11.78 14.24
C ALA A 9 -14.18 -12.84 15.30
N THR A 10 -14.15 -12.44 16.57
CA THR A 10 -14.04 -13.33 17.72
C THR A 10 -15.17 -13.05 18.71
N THR A 11 -15.33 -13.88 19.72
CA THR A 11 -16.29 -13.65 20.81
C THR A 11 -16.00 -12.37 21.62
N LEU A 12 -14.78 -11.86 21.57
CA LEU A 12 -14.34 -10.64 22.25
C LEU A 12 -14.38 -9.40 21.36
N GLY A 13 -14.78 -9.55 20.10
CA GLY A 13 -14.82 -8.47 19.12
C GLY A 13 -14.01 -8.77 17.86
N ARG A 14 -13.68 -7.72 17.11
CA ARG A 14 -12.90 -7.83 15.89
C ARG A 14 -11.44 -7.48 16.17
N HIS A 15 -10.55 -8.33 15.67
CA HIS A 15 -9.11 -8.17 15.86
C HIS A 15 -8.40 -8.12 14.51
N MET A 16 -7.51 -7.15 14.34
CA MET A 16 -6.61 -7.08 13.18
C MET A 16 -5.40 -7.97 13.42
N ARG A 17 -5.01 -8.71 12.39
CA ARG A 17 -3.89 -9.64 12.39
C ARG A 17 -3.04 -9.44 11.15
N PHE A 18 -1.76 -9.75 11.25
CA PHE A 18 -0.84 -9.81 10.11
C PHE A 18 -0.92 -11.17 9.43
N GLY A 19 -1.08 -11.17 8.12
CA GLY A 19 -1.20 -12.39 7.33
C GLY A 19 -0.46 -12.36 6.00
N ALA A 20 -0.38 -13.54 5.39
CA ALA A 20 0.09 -13.72 4.03
C ALA A 20 -0.93 -14.51 3.22
N LEU A 21 -1.28 -14.04 2.03
CA LEU A 21 -2.13 -14.77 1.09
C LEU A 21 -1.31 -15.85 0.40
N THR A 22 -1.80 -17.08 0.49
CA THR A 22 -1.24 -18.28 -0.15
C THR A 22 -2.31 -18.99 -0.99
N SER A 23 -1.94 -20.04 -1.70
CA SER A 23 -2.91 -20.91 -2.39
C SER A 23 -3.86 -21.65 -1.45
N ALA A 24 -3.49 -21.81 -0.17
CA ALA A 24 -4.32 -22.46 0.84
C ALA A 24 -5.26 -21.50 1.59
N GLY A 25 -5.14 -20.19 1.35
CA GLY A 25 -5.87 -19.13 2.04
C GLY A 25 -4.96 -18.11 2.69
N ILE A 26 -5.49 -17.34 3.62
CA ILE A 26 -4.75 -16.31 4.38
C ILE A 26 -4.15 -16.97 5.62
N VAL A 27 -2.83 -17.04 5.67
CA VAL A 27 -2.07 -17.56 6.81
C VAL A 27 -1.90 -16.45 7.84
N ASP A 28 -2.28 -16.70 9.10
CA ASP A 28 -1.90 -15.87 10.24
C ASP A 28 -0.41 -16.08 10.54
N MET A 29 0.40 -15.06 10.25
CA MET A 29 1.85 -15.19 10.26
C MET A 29 2.43 -15.32 11.67
N ASN A 30 1.84 -14.67 12.66
CA ASN A 30 2.26 -14.77 14.05
C ASN A 30 1.96 -16.15 14.62
N PHE A 31 0.74 -16.67 14.43
CA PHE A 31 0.38 -18.02 14.88
C PHE A 31 1.13 -19.12 14.11
N ALA A 32 1.37 -18.92 12.81
CA ALA A 32 2.20 -19.85 12.03
C ALA A 32 3.64 -19.89 12.54
N CYS A 33 4.21 -18.74 12.94
CA CYS A 33 5.52 -18.68 13.58
C CYS A 33 5.52 -19.37 14.95
N ALA A 34 4.52 -19.14 15.80
CA ALA A 34 4.39 -19.83 17.08
C ALA A 34 4.30 -21.36 16.91
N TRP A 35 3.49 -21.81 15.96
CA TRP A 35 3.39 -23.24 15.60
C TRP A 35 4.73 -23.81 15.11
N HIS A 36 5.44 -23.09 14.23
CA HIS A 36 6.76 -23.53 13.75
C HIS A 36 7.76 -23.65 14.88
N LEU A 37 7.83 -22.66 15.77
CA LEU A 37 8.74 -22.64 16.94
C LEU A 37 8.42 -23.77 17.92
N ALA A 38 7.13 -24.01 18.23
CA ALA A 38 6.73 -25.12 19.11
C ALA A 38 7.19 -26.47 18.57
N ARG A 39 7.09 -26.71 17.26
CA ARG A 39 7.60 -27.93 16.60
C ARG A 39 9.12 -28.07 16.66
N LYS A 40 9.84 -26.95 16.80
CA LYS A 40 11.31 -26.93 17.00
C LYS A 40 11.70 -27.09 18.47
N GLY A 41 10.73 -27.23 19.38
CA GLY A 41 10.97 -27.42 20.81
C GLY A 41 11.11 -26.12 21.60
N GLU A 42 10.69 -24.99 21.03
CA GLU A 42 10.66 -23.72 21.79
C GLU A 42 9.65 -23.79 22.94
N ALA A 43 10.11 -23.52 24.17
CA ALA A 43 9.30 -23.63 25.38
C ALA A 43 8.26 -22.49 25.53
N ARG A 44 8.50 -21.35 24.85
CA ARG A 44 7.62 -20.16 24.91
C ARG A 44 7.32 -19.64 23.50
N PRO A 45 6.65 -20.49 22.65
CA PRO A 45 6.53 -20.21 21.22
C PRO A 45 5.79 -18.90 20.93
N TYR A 46 4.77 -18.53 21.72
CA TYR A 46 4.02 -17.28 21.53
C TYR A 46 4.87 -16.05 21.85
N THR A 47 5.57 -16.04 22.98
CA THR A 47 6.46 -14.94 23.36
C THR A 47 7.52 -14.70 22.28
N MET A 48 8.08 -15.79 21.76
CA MET A 48 9.07 -15.69 20.71
C MET A 48 8.45 -15.29 19.37
N ALA A 49 7.26 -15.77 19.03
CA ALA A 49 6.55 -15.33 17.83
C ALA A 49 6.20 -13.84 17.89
N ASP A 50 5.74 -13.33 19.02
CA ASP A 50 5.44 -11.90 19.20
C ASP A 50 6.67 -11.00 19.01
N LEU A 51 7.87 -11.50 19.32
CA LEU A 51 9.12 -10.78 19.09
C LEU A 51 9.62 -10.91 17.65
N LEU A 52 9.50 -12.10 17.05
CA LEU A 52 10.11 -12.43 15.76
C LEU A 52 9.19 -12.13 14.57
N VAL A 53 7.92 -12.44 14.71
CA VAL A 53 6.87 -12.21 13.69
C VAL A 53 5.64 -11.63 14.41
N PRO A 54 5.67 -10.34 14.80
CA PRO A 54 4.55 -9.69 15.47
C PRO A 54 3.23 -9.83 14.71
N ASP A 55 2.12 -9.67 15.43
CA ASP A 55 0.77 -9.80 14.86
C ASP A 55 0.32 -8.59 14.02
N THR A 56 1.17 -7.58 13.86
CA THR A 56 0.96 -6.42 13.00
C THR A 56 2.01 -6.36 11.89
N LEU A 57 1.59 -5.98 10.67
CA LEU A 57 2.52 -5.83 9.55
C LEU A 57 3.60 -4.77 9.83
N LEU A 58 3.25 -3.67 10.50
CA LEU A 58 4.26 -2.66 10.86
C LEU A 58 5.32 -3.22 11.82
N GLY A 59 4.90 -3.91 12.88
CA GLY A 59 5.84 -4.56 13.81
C GLY A 59 6.72 -5.60 13.11
N PHE A 60 6.14 -6.36 12.18
CA PHE A 60 6.89 -7.31 11.35
C PHE A 60 7.97 -6.60 10.50
N LEU A 61 7.62 -5.50 9.81
CA LEU A 61 8.58 -4.72 9.02
C LEU A 61 9.71 -4.13 9.88
N GLN A 62 9.40 -3.71 11.11
CA GLN A 62 10.39 -3.18 12.05
C GLN A 62 11.41 -4.24 12.52
N GLY A 63 11.08 -5.52 12.42
CA GLY A 63 12.02 -6.63 12.66
C GLY A 63 12.94 -6.93 11.46
N GLU A 64 12.76 -6.21 10.36
CA GLU A 64 13.58 -6.25 9.14
C GLU A 64 13.87 -7.69 8.66
N GLN A 65 15.11 -8.01 8.34
CA GLN A 65 15.50 -9.33 7.81
C GLN A 65 15.31 -10.47 8.83
N THR A 66 15.41 -10.19 10.11
CA THR A 66 15.20 -11.21 11.15
C THR A 66 13.76 -11.73 11.11
N SER A 67 12.78 -10.83 11.14
CA SER A 67 11.36 -11.19 11.05
C SER A 67 11.05 -11.88 9.72
N MET A 68 11.59 -11.40 8.61
CA MET A 68 11.41 -12.00 7.30
C MET A 68 11.91 -13.46 7.27
N GLY A 69 13.08 -13.74 7.83
CA GLY A 69 13.63 -15.10 7.89
C GLY A 69 12.73 -16.08 8.65
N PHE A 70 12.18 -15.67 9.80
CA PHE A 70 11.25 -16.49 10.57
C PHE A 70 9.90 -16.68 9.87
N ALA A 71 9.40 -15.65 9.21
CA ALA A 71 8.16 -15.73 8.42
C ALA A 71 8.29 -16.71 7.26
N VAL A 72 9.38 -16.67 6.51
CA VAL A 72 9.66 -17.61 5.42
C VAL A 72 9.74 -19.03 5.95
N ALA A 73 10.54 -19.27 7.01
CA ALA A 73 10.68 -20.60 7.60
C ALA A 73 9.36 -21.20 8.12
N ALA A 74 8.49 -20.35 8.70
CA ALA A 74 7.16 -20.76 9.15
C ALA A 74 6.26 -21.15 7.97
N LEU A 75 6.25 -20.35 6.89
CA LEU A 75 5.47 -20.63 5.68
C LEU A 75 5.97 -21.90 4.96
N GLU A 76 7.27 -22.10 4.85
CA GLU A 76 7.85 -23.32 4.26
C GLU A 76 7.42 -24.55 5.05
N SER A 77 7.57 -24.54 6.38
CA SER A 77 7.13 -25.63 7.25
C SER A 77 5.63 -25.92 7.13
N LEU A 78 4.81 -24.88 7.04
CA LEU A 78 3.37 -25.00 6.86
C LEU A 78 3.02 -25.59 5.49
N THR A 79 3.70 -25.14 4.44
CA THR A 79 3.51 -25.65 3.07
C THR A 79 3.85 -27.13 2.96
N GLU A 80 4.93 -27.57 3.63
CA GLU A 80 5.30 -28.99 3.68
C GLU A 80 4.23 -29.87 4.34
N GLU A 81 3.63 -29.40 5.45
CA GLU A 81 2.55 -30.14 6.13
C GLU A 81 1.28 -30.20 5.28
N LEU A 82 0.92 -29.10 4.64
CA LEU A 82 -0.21 -29.06 3.71
C LEU A 82 -0.02 -30.03 2.53
N ALA A 83 1.20 -30.13 1.99
CA ALA A 83 1.54 -31.07 0.92
C ALA A 83 1.41 -32.56 1.36
N ARG A 84 1.55 -32.82 2.67
CA ARG A 84 1.29 -34.17 3.27
C ARG A 84 -0.20 -34.41 3.56
N GLY A 85 -1.09 -33.46 3.22
CA GLY A 85 -2.52 -33.56 3.51
C GLY A 85 -2.90 -33.21 4.95
N CYS A 86 -1.97 -32.65 5.74
CA CYS A 86 -2.25 -32.19 7.10
C CYS A 86 -2.72 -30.73 7.07
N ARG A 87 -3.69 -30.39 7.91
CA ARG A 87 -4.11 -28.99 8.13
C ARG A 87 -3.81 -28.63 9.59
N PRO A 88 -2.59 -28.12 9.88
CA PRO A 88 -2.16 -27.89 11.25
C PRO A 88 -2.93 -26.73 11.91
N GLN A 89 -2.99 -26.80 13.23
CA GLN A 89 -3.48 -25.74 14.11
C GLN A 89 -2.33 -25.22 14.96
N GLY A 90 -2.50 -24.05 15.53
CA GLY A 90 -1.55 -23.47 16.48
C GLY A 90 -1.42 -24.32 17.75
N PRO A 91 -0.42 -24.04 18.60
CA PRO A 91 -0.17 -24.84 19.82
C PRO A 91 -1.34 -24.90 20.80
N ASN A 92 -2.28 -23.96 20.76
CA ASN A 92 -3.52 -23.95 21.55
C ASN A 92 -4.76 -24.02 20.62
N ASP A 93 -4.69 -24.79 19.55
CA ASP A 93 -5.76 -25.00 18.58
C ASP A 93 -6.17 -23.74 17.79
N GLU A 94 -5.30 -22.72 17.69
CA GLU A 94 -5.60 -21.53 16.88
C GLU A 94 -5.69 -21.87 15.38
N THR A 95 -6.59 -21.18 14.70
CA THR A 95 -6.68 -21.24 13.24
C THR A 95 -5.47 -20.58 12.62
N LEU A 96 -4.67 -21.36 11.86
CA LEU A 96 -3.51 -20.83 11.13
C LEU A 96 -3.87 -20.32 9.75
N ILE A 97 -4.91 -20.88 9.11
CA ILE A 97 -5.27 -20.58 7.73
C ILE A 97 -6.76 -20.24 7.66
N TYR A 98 -7.05 -19.06 7.18
CA TYR A 98 -8.41 -18.56 6.99
C TYR A 98 -8.80 -18.58 5.52
N GLU A 99 -10.04 -19.00 5.23
CA GLU A 99 -10.61 -18.75 3.90
C GLU A 99 -10.71 -17.23 3.66
N PRO A 100 -10.35 -16.72 2.47
CA PRO A 100 -10.41 -15.29 2.19
C PRO A 100 -11.78 -14.66 2.44
N SER A 101 -12.88 -15.41 2.22
CA SER A 101 -14.25 -14.98 2.46
C SER A 101 -14.65 -14.94 3.94
N ALA A 102 -13.88 -15.57 4.82
CA ALA A 102 -14.16 -15.63 6.27
C ALA A 102 -13.56 -14.44 7.05
N VAL A 103 -12.75 -13.63 6.38
CA VAL A 103 -12.06 -12.48 6.98
C VAL A 103 -12.28 -11.22 6.15
N ARG A 104 -12.00 -10.06 6.74
CA ARG A 104 -12.01 -8.80 6.02
C ARG A 104 -10.57 -8.31 5.82
N ILE A 105 -10.16 -8.15 4.58
CA ILE A 105 -8.86 -7.51 4.26
C ILE A 105 -8.97 -6.02 4.59
N ARG A 106 -7.95 -5.52 5.27
CA ARG A 106 -7.78 -4.11 5.62
C ARG A 106 -6.62 -3.51 4.83
N ALA A 107 -6.39 -2.20 4.95
CA ALA A 107 -5.16 -1.62 4.44
C ALA A 107 -3.96 -2.40 5.00
N PRO A 108 -2.95 -2.77 4.19
CA PRO A 108 -1.77 -3.49 4.68
C PRO A 108 -1.11 -2.79 5.86
N LEU A 109 -1.01 -1.47 5.78
CA LEU A 109 -0.57 -0.58 6.86
C LEU A 109 -1.69 0.41 7.21
N PRO A 110 -2.59 0.08 8.15
CA PRO A 110 -3.68 0.98 8.55
C PRO A 110 -3.19 2.28 9.19
N ARG A 111 -1.96 2.28 9.70
CA ARG A 111 -1.25 3.45 10.24
C ARG A 111 0.22 3.34 9.85
N PRO A 112 0.61 3.78 8.65
CA PRO A 112 2.00 3.79 8.22
C PRO A 112 2.84 4.76 9.07
N THR A 113 4.14 4.58 9.08
CA THR A 113 5.09 5.44 9.80
C THR A 113 5.06 6.87 9.26
N SER A 114 5.00 7.01 7.94
CA SER A 114 4.77 8.27 7.23
C SER A 114 4.14 7.98 5.87
N LEU A 115 3.65 9.02 5.20
CA LEU A 115 3.16 8.96 3.83
C LEU A 115 3.73 10.13 3.05
N ARG A 116 4.44 9.83 1.98
CA ARG A 116 4.94 10.82 1.03
C ARG A 116 4.49 10.41 -0.37
N ASP A 117 4.17 11.37 -1.18
CA ASP A 117 3.72 11.11 -2.53
C ASP A 117 4.51 11.93 -3.54
N PHE A 118 5.11 11.23 -4.49
CA PHE A 118 5.91 11.81 -5.55
C PHE A 118 5.03 12.23 -6.74
N TYR A 119 5.65 12.83 -7.72
CA TYR A 119 4.99 13.31 -8.93
C TYR A 119 5.78 12.79 -10.15
N ALA A 120 5.89 11.44 -10.26
CA ALA A 120 6.92 10.80 -11.08
C ALA A 120 6.53 10.45 -12.50
N PHE A 121 5.24 10.58 -12.88
CA PHE A 121 4.79 10.30 -14.24
C PHE A 121 4.69 11.57 -15.08
N GLU A 122 5.59 11.74 -16.03
CA GLU A 122 5.69 12.94 -16.88
C GLU A 122 4.38 13.28 -17.59
N ALA A 123 3.68 12.27 -18.12
CA ALA A 123 2.42 12.49 -18.85
C ALA A 123 1.34 13.13 -17.97
N HIS A 124 1.21 12.68 -16.71
CA HIS A 124 0.30 13.26 -15.72
C HIS A 124 0.68 14.71 -15.40
N VAL A 125 1.96 14.95 -15.13
CA VAL A 125 2.50 16.28 -14.80
C VAL A 125 2.23 17.27 -15.92
N LYS A 126 2.60 16.92 -17.16
CA LYS A 126 2.35 17.72 -18.37
C LYS A 126 0.87 18.07 -18.51
N LYS A 127 -0.01 17.08 -18.35
CA LYS A 127 -1.46 17.29 -18.45
C LYS A 127 -1.99 18.23 -17.37
N GLY A 128 -1.46 18.12 -16.15
CA GLY A 128 -1.80 19.01 -15.04
C GLY A 128 -1.41 20.47 -15.34
N PHE A 129 -0.22 20.71 -15.86
CA PHE A 129 0.23 22.06 -16.25
C PHE A 129 -0.54 22.61 -17.45
N GLU A 130 -0.78 21.78 -18.48
CA GLU A 130 -1.62 22.14 -19.65
C GLU A 130 -3.00 22.64 -19.22
N LYS A 131 -3.69 21.91 -18.31
CA LYS A 131 -5.00 22.29 -17.78
C LYS A 131 -5.00 23.59 -16.97
N ARG A 132 -3.86 24.02 -16.45
CA ARG A 132 -3.68 25.32 -15.79
C ARG A 132 -3.32 26.43 -16.75
N GLY A 133 -2.98 26.12 -18.01
CA GLY A 133 -2.44 27.06 -18.97
C GLY A 133 -1.02 27.53 -18.64
N GLU A 134 -0.25 26.70 -17.93
CA GLU A 134 1.11 26.98 -17.46
C GLU A 134 2.12 26.06 -18.16
N PRO A 135 3.35 26.52 -18.45
CA PRO A 135 4.41 25.64 -18.91
C PRO A 135 4.87 24.73 -17.78
N MET A 136 5.27 23.50 -18.12
CA MET A 136 5.87 22.58 -17.16
C MET A 136 7.23 23.13 -16.69
N PRO A 137 7.47 23.23 -15.37
CA PRO A 137 8.72 23.74 -14.83
C PRO A 137 9.91 22.82 -15.19
N GLN A 138 11.05 23.43 -15.53
CA GLN A 138 12.28 22.68 -15.83
C GLN A 138 12.80 21.92 -14.59
N GLU A 139 12.57 22.47 -13.41
CA GLU A 139 12.95 21.91 -12.12
C GLU A 139 12.36 20.51 -11.88
N TRP A 140 11.21 20.18 -12.50
CA TRP A 140 10.64 18.84 -12.42
C TRP A 140 11.59 17.77 -13.03
N TYR A 141 12.40 18.14 -14.02
CA TYR A 141 13.38 17.24 -14.63
C TYR A 141 14.72 17.20 -13.86
N GLU A 142 14.90 18.07 -12.87
CA GLU A 142 16.12 18.20 -12.08
C GLU A 142 16.04 17.40 -10.79
N ILE A 143 14.85 17.37 -10.14
CA ILE A 143 14.62 16.69 -8.86
C ILE A 143 13.28 15.95 -8.84
N PRO A 144 13.22 14.76 -8.22
CA PRO A 144 11.94 14.07 -7.97
C PRO A 144 11.22 14.76 -6.81
N VAL A 145 10.25 15.60 -7.15
CA VAL A 145 9.47 16.33 -6.15
C VAL A 145 8.41 15.45 -5.50
N TYR A 146 8.17 15.68 -4.21
CA TYR A 146 7.10 15.03 -3.44
C TYR A 146 6.46 15.99 -2.46
N TYR A 147 5.30 15.61 -1.94
CA TYR A 147 4.70 16.24 -0.77
C TYR A 147 4.50 15.20 0.35
N THR A 148 4.40 15.67 1.59
CA THR A 148 4.06 14.85 2.75
C THR A 148 2.56 14.87 2.95
N SER A 149 1.92 13.71 2.92
CA SER A 149 0.48 13.55 3.12
C SER A 149 0.14 13.09 4.53
N GLY A 150 -1.12 13.28 4.91
CA GLY A 150 -1.65 12.79 6.18
C GLY A 150 -1.72 11.25 6.19
N HIS A 151 -0.93 10.62 7.05
CA HIS A 151 -0.82 9.16 7.15
C HIS A 151 -1.78 8.51 8.15
N GLN A 152 -2.72 9.29 8.72
CA GLN A 152 -3.62 8.81 9.78
C GLN A 152 -4.99 8.36 9.26
N ASN A 153 -5.39 8.83 8.08
CA ASN A 153 -6.68 8.58 7.47
C ASN A 153 -6.53 7.60 6.29
N ILE A 154 -6.19 6.37 6.60
CA ILE A 154 -5.96 5.33 5.60
C ILE A 154 -7.24 4.48 5.44
N ALA A 155 -7.71 4.36 4.20
CA ALA A 155 -8.76 3.45 3.81
C ALA A 155 -8.17 2.17 3.19
N GLY A 156 -8.73 1.03 3.54
CA GLY A 156 -8.39 -0.27 2.97
C GLY A 156 -9.41 -0.71 1.90
N PRO A 157 -9.23 -1.93 1.38
CA PRO A 157 -10.21 -2.53 0.47
C PRO A 157 -11.61 -2.59 1.09
N GLU A 158 -12.63 -2.32 0.29
CA GLU A 158 -14.06 -2.33 0.67
C GLU A 158 -14.43 -1.33 1.77
N ASP A 159 -13.55 -0.40 2.13
CA ASP A 159 -13.93 0.72 3.00
C ASP A 159 -14.74 1.75 2.21
N ASP A 160 -15.82 2.25 2.82
CA ASP A 160 -16.58 3.37 2.30
C ASP A 160 -15.78 4.68 2.44
N ILE A 161 -15.66 5.43 1.35
CA ILE A 161 -14.98 6.72 1.33
C ILE A 161 -16.01 7.83 1.50
N LEU A 162 -15.95 8.49 2.64
CA LEU A 162 -16.88 9.55 2.96
C LEU A 162 -16.55 10.80 2.14
N TRP A 163 -17.54 11.26 1.33
CA TRP A 163 -17.41 12.52 0.61
C TRP A 163 -17.20 13.67 1.58
N PRO A 164 -16.08 14.41 1.49
CA PRO A 164 -15.80 15.50 2.42
C PRO A 164 -16.78 16.67 2.25
N SER A 165 -17.26 17.23 3.36
CA SER A 165 -18.20 18.35 3.34
C SER A 165 -17.61 19.66 2.79
N PHE A 166 -16.30 19.74 2.63
CA PHE A 166 -15.57 20.93 2.20
C PHE A 166 -15.23 20.96 0.70
N THR A 167 -15.64 19.94 -0.07
CA THR A 167 -15.34 19.86 -1.51
C THR A 167 -16.58 19.50 -2.34
N GLU A 168 -16.65 20.08 -3.52
CA GLU A 168 -17.60 19.71 -4.58
C GLU A 168 -16.92 18.96 -5.74
N LYS A 169 -15.58 18.79 -5.68
CA LYS A 169 -14.79 18.14 -6.72
C LYS A 169 -13.93 17.03 -6.14
N PHE A 170 -14.56 15.88 -5.94
CA PHE A 170 -13.90 14.65 -5.53
C PHE A 170 -13.29 13.93 -6.73
N ASP A 171 -12.07 13.42 -6.56
CA ASP A 171 -11.34 12.68 -7.58
C ASP A 171 -10.56 11.51 -6.99
N TYR A 172 -10.24 10.53 -7.82
CA TYR A 172 -9.33 9.43 -7.52
C TYR A 172 -7.98 9.64 -8.22
N GLU A 173 -6.94 8.98 -7.74
CA GLU A 173 -5.63 8.91 -8.40
C GLU A 173 -5.09 7.49 -8.37
N LEU A 174 -4.85 6.91 -9.55
CA LEU A 174 -4.32 5.56 -9.72
C LEU A 174 -2.80 5.59 -9.64
N GLU A 175 -2.27 5.01 -8.57
CA GLU A 175 -0.85 5.02 -8.26
C GLU A 175 -0.34 3.66 -7.82
N ILE A 176 0.94 3.41 -8.08
CA ILE A 176 1.71 2.39 -7.40
C ILE A 176 2.47 3.03 -6.24
N ALA A 177 2.46 2.40 -5.08
CA ALA A 177 3.27 2.82 -3.95
C ALA A 177 4.23 1.70 -3.54
N PHE A 178 5.36 2.08 -2.96
CA PHE A 178 6.25 1.14 -2.29
C PHE A 178 6.37 1.46 -0.80
N VAL A 179 6.74 0.45 -0.03
CA VAL A 179 6.88 0.57 1.43
C VAL A 179 8.33 0.31 1.80
N ILE A 180 8.88 1.17 2.64
CA ILE A 180 10.22 0.98 3.21
C ILE A 180 10.19 -0.15 4.24
N GLY A 181 11.12 -1.08 4.13
CA GLY A 181 11.26 -2.24 5.02
C GLY A 181 12.52 -2.25 5.87
N ARG A 182 13.36 -1.23 5.73
CA ARG A 182 14.64 -1.14 6.42
C ARG A 182 14.99 0.32 6.73
N THR A 183 15.48 0.58 7.93
CA THR A 183 15.97 1.90 8.30
C THR A 183 17.19 2.28 7.46
N GLY A 184 17.19 3.50 6.90
CA GLY A 184 18.31 3.97 6.09
C GLY A 184 18.40 5.49 5.96
N ARG A 185 19.62 5.95 5.71
CA ARG A 185 19.98 7.34 5.47
C ARG A 185 21.09 7.40 4.41
N ASN A 186 21.08 8.40 3.53
CA ASN A 186 22.05 8.56 2.46
C ASN A 186 22.16 7.29 1.56
N ILE A 187 21.01 6.73 1.21
CA ILE A 187 20.91 5.51 0.41
C ILE A 187 21.19 5.87 -1.06
N ARG A 188 22.22 5.23 -1.64
CA ARG A 188 22.51 5.36 -3.07
C ARG A 188 21.49 4.61 -3.90
N ALA A 189 21.16 5.12 -5.09
CA ALA A 189 20.20 4.51 -5.99
C ALA A 189 20.51 3.03 -6.30
N GLU A 190 21.77 2.67 -6.43
CA GLU A 190 22.25 1.30 -6.69
C GLU A 190 21.89 0.29 -5.59
N HIS A 191 21.66 0.77 -4.33
CA HIS A 191 21.29 -0.05 -3.18
C HIS A 191 19.84 0.14 -2.74
N ALA A 192 19.10 1.05 -3.36
CA ALA A 192 17.79 1.47 -2.90
C ALA A 192 16.75 0.34 -2.87
N ARG A 193 16.84 -0.63 -3.80
CA ARG A 193 15.93 -1.78 -3.83
C ARG A 193 15.99 -2.65 -2.58
N GLU A 194 17.12 -2.70 -1.89
CA GLU A 194 17.30 -3.45 -0.65
C GLU A 194 16.45 -2.90 0.51
N TYR A 195 15.97 -1.66 0.37
CA TYR A 195 15.14 -0.98 1.37
C TYR A 195 13.64 -1.09 1.09
N ILE A 196 13.24 -1.63 -0.06
CA ILE A 196 11.83 -1.81 -0.43
C ILE A 196 11.31 -3.12 0.13
N ALA A 197 10.36 -3.07 1.06
CA ALA A 197 9.66 -4.25 1.59
C ALA A 197 8.67 -4.84 0.58
N GLY A 198 8.05 -4.00 -0.23
CA GLY A 198 7.07 -4.41 -1.24
C GLY A 198 6.35 -3.24 -1.88
N PHE A 199 5.42 -3.60 -2.76
CA PHE A 199 4.60 -2.68 -3.54
C PHE A 199 3.13 -2.88 -3.24
N THR A 200 2.35 -1.80 -3.33
CA THR A 200 0.90 -1.80 -3.10
C THR A 200 0.22 -0.80 -4.03
N ILE A 201 -1.10 -0.87 -4.13
CA ILE A 201 -1.88 0.17 -4.82
C ILE A 201 -2.10 1.32 -3.85
N MET A 202 -1.97 2.55 -4.34
CA MET A 202 -2.38 3.75 -3.65
C MET A 202 -3.47 4.47 -4.46
N ASN A 203 -4.48 4.97 -3.77
CA ASN A 203 -5.47 5.90 -4.29
C ASN A 203 -5.36 7.21 -3.52
N ASP A 204 -4.73 8.20 -4.12
CA ASP A 204 -4.57 9.52 -3.51
C ASP A 204 -5.82 10.36 -3.75
N PHE A 205 -6.84 10.14 -2.91
CA PHE A 205 -8.12 10.83 -3.01
C PHE A 205 -7.95 12.34 -2.92
N SER A 206 -8.52 13.05 -3.90
CA SER A 206 -8.28 14.47 -4.09
C SER A 206 -9.54 15.30 -3.99
N ALA A 207 -9.51 16.34 -3.16
CA ALA A 207 -10.48 17.44 -3.15
C ALA A 207 -9.96 18.57 -4.05
N ARG A 208 -10.21 18.49 -5.36
CA ARG A 208 -9.53 19.30 -6.39
C ARG A 208 -9.73 20.80 -6.28
N ASP A 209 -10.90 21.25 -5.82
CA ASP A 209 -11.21 22.67 -5.62
C ASP A 209 -10.43 23.27 -4.43
N ILE A 210 -10.21 22.49 -3.37
CA ILE A 210 -9.39 22.86 -2.22
C ILE A 210 -7.91 22.82 -2.58
N GLN A 211 -7.45 21.71 -3.16
CA GLN A 211 -6.07 21.56 -3.65
C GLN A 211 -5.66 22.76 -4.53
N ARG A 212 -6.54 23.20 -5.47
CA ARG A 212 -6.28 24.35 -6.32
C ARG A 212 -6.05 25.63 -5.52
N LYS A 213 -6.81 25.85 -4.43
CA LYS A 213 -6.66 27.03 -3.56
C LYS A 213 -5.33 26.98 -2.80
N GLU A 214 -4.99 25.82 -2.25
CA GLU A 214 -3.72 25.60 -1.53
C GLU A 214 -2.52 25.86 -2.44
N MET A 215 -2.53 25.28 -3.64
CA MET A 215 -1.44 25.45 -4.60
C MET A 215 -1.25 26.91 -5.06
N ARG A 216 -2.33 27.73 -5.09
CA ARG A 216 -2.24 29.16 -5.42
C ARG A 216 -1.50 29.98 -4.36
N VAL A 217 -1.60 29.58 -3.09
CA VAL A 217 -0.83 30.23 -2.01
C VAL A 217 0.55 29.59 -1.83
N ARG A 218 0.90 28.63 -2.69
CA ARG A 218 2.20 27.94 -2.74
C ARG A 218 2.57 27.23 -1.44
N LEU A 219 1.56 26.73 -0.74
CA LEU A 219 1.71 25.90 0.45
C LEU A 219 0.69 24.73 0.33
N GLY A 220 1.19 23.54 0.18
CA GLY A 220 0.38 22.35 -0.03
C GLY A 220 0.92 21.48 -1.18
N PRO A 221 0.15 20.45 -1.61
CA PRO A 221 -1.21 20.17 -1.13
C PRO A 221 -1.23 19.73 0.33
N ALA A 222 -2.33 19.95 1.03
CA ALA A 222 -2.55 19.54 2.42
C ALA A 222 -4.00 19.08 2.61
N LYS A 223 -4.93 19.94 3.06
CA LYS A 223 -6.34 19.58 3.32
C LYS A 223 -7.02 18.93 2.11
N GLY A 224 -6.61 19.30 0.90
CA GLY A 224 -7.11 18.70 -0.35
C GLY A 224 -6.74 17.22 -0.53
N LYS A 225 -5.78 16.70 0.23
CA LYS A 225 -5.23 15.34 0.17
C LYS A 225 -5.30 14.59 1.52
N ASP A 226 -4.93 15.23 2.62
CA ASP A 226 -4.73 14.61 3.94
C ASP A 226 -5.97 13.92 4.54
N TRP A 227 -7.14 14.14 3.97
CA TRP A 227 -8.38 13.65 4.54
C TRP A 227 -8.63 12.15 4.34
N CYS A 228 -8.03 11.53 3.30
CA CYS A 228 -8.11 10.09 3.06
C CYS A 228 -7.12 9.65 1.98
N THR A 229 -6.43 8.55 2.21
CA THR A 229 -5.65 7.83 1.20
C THR A 229 -6.05 6.36 1.20
N GLY A 230 -6.36 5.78 0.04
CA GLY A 230 -6.63 4.35 -0.11
C GLY A 230 -5.33 3.57 -0.29
N ILE A 231 -5.14 2.46 0.44
CA ILE A 231 -3.96 1.59 0.32
C ILE A 231 -4.38 0.12 0.34
N GLY A 232 -3.89 -0.68 -0.57
CA GLY A 232 -4.11 -2.13 -0.59
C GLY A 232 -4.22 -2.75 -1.98
N PRO A 233 -4.75 -3.99 -2.09
CA PRO A 233 -5.19 -4.84 -0.99
C PRO A 233 -4.05 -5.53 -0.25
N PHE A 234 -2.89 -5.71 -0.90
CA PHE A 234 -1.73 -6.42 -0.37
C PHE A 234 -0.47 -5.56 -0.47
N LEU A 235 0.48 -5.81 0.42
CA LEU A 235 1.88 -5.45 0.23
C LEU A 235 2.58 -6.66 -0.42
N VAL A 236 2.97 -6.53 -1.68
CA VAL A 236 3.56 -7.64 -2.46
C VAL A 236 5.07 -7.47 -2.49
N THR A 237 5.79 -8.48 -2.00
CA THR A 237 7.26 -8.44 -1.89
C THR A 237 7.94 -8.35 -3.25
N PRO A 238 9.17 -7.79 -3.34
CA PRO A 238 9.87 -7.57 -4.61
C PRO A 238 10.11 -8.84 -5.43
N ASP A 239 10.36 -9.98 -4.77
CA ASP A 239 10.53 -11.30 -5.41
C ASP A 239 9.27 -11.74 -6.17
N GLU A 240 8.09 -11.49 -5.62
CA GLU A 240 6.79 -11.81 -6.23
C GLU A 240 6.43 -10.82 -7.36
N ILE A 241 6.76 -9.54 -7.19
CA ILE A 241 6.57 -8.51 -8.23
C ILE A 241 7.49 -8.75 -9.42
N GLY A 242 8.76 -9.09 -9.18
CA GLY A 242 9.77 -9.18 -10.21
C GLY A 242 10.16 -7.79 -10.74
N ASP A 243 9.75 -7.45 -11.97
CA ASP A 243 9.99 -6.12 -12.54
C ASP A 243 8.85 -5.15 -12.19
N PRO A 244 9.08 -4.14 -11.31
CA PRO A 244 8.05 -3.17 -10.95
C PRO A 244 7.82 -2.11 -12.05
N TYR A 245 8.62 -2.11 -13.12
CA TYR A 245 8.55 -1.15 -14.22
C TYR A 245 7.84 -1.68 -15.46
N ASN A 246 7.08 -2.77 -15.33
CA ASN A 246 6.25 -3.28 -16.42
C ASN A 246 4.96 -3.94 -15.90
N LEU A 247 4.23 -3.20 -15.08
CA LEU A 247 2.94 -3.64 -14.52
C LEU A 247 1.81 -2.86 -15.19
N SER A 248 0.78 -3.54 -15.66
CA SER A 248 -0.43 -2.89 -16.16
C SER A 248 -1.19 -2.25 -14.99
N MET A 249 -1.76 -1.06 -15.23
CA MET A 249 -2.51 -0.27 -14.27
C MET A 249 -3.87 0.11 -14.88
N ARG A 250 -4.97 -0.11 -14.15
CA ARG A 250 -6.32 0.19 -14.63
C ARG A 250 -7.17 0.80 -13.53
N ALA A 251 -8.02 1.76 -13.87
CA ALA A 251 -9.07 2.23 -13.00
C ALA A 251 -10.43 2.06 -13.67
N ARG A 252 -11.38 1.53 -12.90
CA ARG A 252 -12.79 1.43 -13.30
C ARG A 252 -13.65 2.21 -12.31
N VAL A 253 -14.70 2.82 -12.85
CA VAL A 253 -15.76 3.44 -12.04
C VAL A 253 -17.07 2.80 -12.46
N ASN A 254 -17.76 2.16 -11.51
CA ASN A 254 -18.98 1.37 -11.75
C ASN A 254 -18.80 0.30 -12.85
N GLY A 255 -17.62 -0.33 -12.89
CA GLY A 255 -17.24 -1.34 -13.87
C GLY A 255 -16.79 -0.79 -15.24
N GLU A 256 -17.00 0.50 -15.53
CA GLU A 256 -16.52 1.14 -16.75
C GLU A 256 -15.04 1.48 -16.64
N LEU A 257 -14.24 1.10 -17.64
CA LEU A 257 -12.83 1.45 -17.72
C LEU A 257 -12.67 2.97 -17.96
N TRP A 258 -12.08 3.67 -17.01
CA TRP A 258 -11.77 5.10 -17.11
C TRP A 258 -10.31 5.35 -17.43
N SER A 259 -9.41 4.58 -16.83
CA SER A 259 -7.97 4.78 -16.96
C SER A 259 -7.27 3.47 -17.27
N GLU A 260 -6.27 3.54 -18.14
CA GLU A 260 -5.35 2.44 -18.42
C GLU A 260 -3.95 3.01 -18.63
N GLY A 261 -2.96 2.36 -18.01
CA GLY A 261 -1.57 2.74 -18.07
C GLY A 261 -0.63 1.58 -17.73
N ASN A 262 0.64 1.87 -17.66
CA ASN A 262 1.68 0.92 -17.30
C ASN A 262 2.79 1.62 -16.52
N THR A 263 3.35 0.97 -15.52
CA THR A 263 4.45 1.51 -14.71
C THR A 263 5.72 1.79 -15.53
N SER A 264 5.84 1.25 -16.74
CA SER A 264 6.98 1.55 -17.64
C SER A 264 7.07 3.02 -18.05
N SER A 265 5.96 3.77 -17.95
CA SER A 265 5.88 5.19 -18.26
C SER A 265 6.39 6.11 -17.14
N ILE A 266 6.78 5.55 -15.99
CA ILE A 266 7.35 6.31 -14.88
C ILE A 266 8.69 6.95 -15.28
N TYR A 267 8.83 8.26 -15.11
CA TYR A 267 10.06 8.99 -15.41
C TYR A 267 11.07 8.84 -14.28
N TRP A 268 10.72 9.31 -13.07
CA TRP A 268 11.55 9.16 -11.88
C TRP A 268 11.43 7.74 -11.31
N LYS A 269 12.54 7.00 -11.28
CA LYS A 269 12.57 5.62 -10.79
C LYS A 269 12.53 5.57 -9.27
N PHE A 270 12.01 4.49 -8.69
CA PHE A 270 11.92 4.31 -7.23
C PHE A 270 13.27 4.46 -6.55
N GLU A 271 14.33 3.99 -7.19
CA GLU A 271 15.70 4.11 -6.68
C GLU A 271 16.15 5.57 -6.58
N GLN A 272 15.81 6.39 -7.56
CA GLN A 272 16.12 7.82 -7.57
C GLN A 272 15.28 8.58 -6.52
N MET A 273 14.01 8.19 -6.34
CA MET A 273 13.16 8.75 -5.29
C MET A 273 13.74 8.47 -3.91
N ILE A 274 14.18 7.22 -3.65
CA ILE A 274 14.79 6.82 -2.37
C ILE A 274 16.10 7.58 -2.13
N GLU A 275 16.98 7.66 -3.14
CA GLU A 275 18.23 8.42 -3.02
C GLU A 275 17.98 9.88 -2.68
N PHE A 276 17.06 10.54 -3.40
CA PHE A 276 16.70 11.93 -3.15
C PHE A 276 16.08 12.11 -1.76
N LEU A 277 15.12 11.25 -1.39
CA LEU A 277 14.42 11.31 -0.11
C LEU A 277 15.34 11.13 1.08
N THR A 278 16.37 10.27 0.95
CA THR A 278 17.25 9.90 2.04
C THR A 278 18.53 10.71 2.14
N THR A 279 18.75 11.63 1.19
CA THR A 279 19.88 12.55 1.26
C THR A 279 19.75 13.43 2.50
N ASP A 280 20.64 13.21 3.48
CA ASP A 280 20.64 13.87 4.81
C ASP A 280 19.36 13.68 5.64
N ASP A 281 18.46 12.79 5.22
CA ASP A 281 17.25 12.41 5.93
C ASP A 281 17.18 10.88 6.15
N THR A 282 16.33 10.43 7.05
CA THR A 282 16.20 9.02 7.43
C THR A 282 14.80 8.50 7.11
N VAL A 283 14.76 7.34 6.45
CA VAL A 283 13.53 6.55 6.26
C VAL A 283 13.48 5.39 7.24
N PHE A 284 12.26 4.98 7.57
CA PHE A 284 11.99 3.93 8.54
C PHE A 284 11.05 2.86 7.97
N PRO A 285 11.11 1.61 8.49
CA PRO A 285 10.13 0.60 8.14
C PRO A 285 8.70 1.11 8.32
N GLY A 286 7.87 0.85 7.31
CA GLY A 286 6.48 1.30 7.28
C GLY A 286 6.25 2.70 6.70
N ASP A 287 7.30 3.42 6.25
CA ASP A 287 7.13 4.60 5.41
C ASP A 287 6.53 4.18 4.07
N VAL A 288 5.41 4.78 3.69
CA VAL A 288 4.73 4.55 2.40
C VAL A 288 5.07 5.69 1.45
N ILE A 289 5.48 5.32 0.25
CA ILE A 289 5.93 6.25 -0.78
C ILE A 289 5.10 6.02 -2.05
N GLY A 290 4.22 6.97 -2.38
CA GLY A 290 3.45 6.99 -3.62
C GLY A 290 4.30 7.43 -4.80
N SER A 291 3.98 6.92 -5.98
CA SER A 291 4.67 7.26 -7.23
C SER A 291 4.18 8.56 -7.86
N GLY A 292 3.04 9.05 -7.41
CA GLY A 292 2.23 9.95 -8.22
C GLY A 292 1.40 9.18 -9.25
N THR A 293 0.39 9.85 -9.75
CA THR A 293 -0.62 9.30 -10.67
C THR A 293 -0.03 8.92 -12.02
N VAL A 294 -0.33 7.72 -12.51
CA VAL A 294 -0.03 7.34 -13.90
C VAL A 294 -0.77 8.24 -14.89
N GLY A 295 -0.21 8.49 -16.07
CA GLY A 295 -0.89 9.29 -17.10
C GLY A 295 -2.29 8.76 -17.41
N THR A 296 -3.29 9.62 -17.47
CA THR A 296 -4.74 9.33 -17.53
C THR A 296 -5.32 8.70 -16.26
N GLY A 297 -4.54 8.60 -15.19
CA GLY A 297 -4.89 7.89 -13.97
C GLY A 297 -5.86 8.60 -13.03
N CYS A 298 -6.42 9.75 -13.40
CA CYS A 298 -7.39 10.47 -12.57
C CYS A 298 -8.51 11.13 -13.39
N GLY A 299 -9.62 11.41 -12.72
CA GLY A 299 -10.77 12.04 -13.34
C GLY A 299 -10.49 13.46 -13.84
N LEU A 300 -9.59 14.20 -13.16
CA LEU A 300 -9.16 15.54 -13.59
C LEU A 300 -8.57 15.52 -15.01
N GLU A 301 -7.75 14.54 -15.34
CA GLU A 301 -7.17 14.43 -16.69
C GLU A 301 -8.24 14.12 -17.76
N LEU A 302 -9.26 13.34 -17.39
CA LEU A 302 -10.30 12.83 -18.25
C LEU A 302 -11.51 13.77 -18.37
N ASP A 303 -11.57 14.84 -17.58
CA ASP A 303 -12.76 15.69 -17.36
C ASP A 303 -14.00 14.87 -16.91
N ARG A 304 -13.75 13.80 -16.13
CA ARG A 304 -14.76 12.91 -15.56
C ARG A 304 -14.69 12.94 -14.03
N TRP A 305 -15.83 13.00 -13.37
CA TRP A 305 -15.88 13.22 -11.93
C TRP A 305 -16.65 12.11 -11.24
N VAL A 306 -16.06 11.56 -10.19
CA VAL A 306 -16.69 10.60 -9.30
C VAL A 306 -17.86 11.26 -8.56
N LYS A 307 -18.90 10.49 -8.28
CA LYS A 307 -20.12 10.93 -7.59
C LYS A 307 -20.40 10.06 -6.37
N PRO A 308 -21.16 10.57 -5.40
CA PRO A 308 -21.67 9.73 -4.31
C PRO A 308 -22.44 8.53 -4.85
N GLY A 309 -22.14 7.35 -4.33
CA GLY A 309 -22.67 6.06 -4.77
C GLY A 309 -21.76 5.31 -5.73
N ASP A 310 -20.81 5.98 -6.39
CA ASP A 310 -19.88 5.34 -7.30
C ASP A 310 -18.93 4.38 -6.58
N VAL A 311 -18.57 3.32 -7.29
CA VAL A 311 -17.60 2.31 -6.88
C VAL A 311 -16.38 2.46 -7.77
N MET A 312 -15.23 2.73 -7.15
CA MET A 312 -13.92 2.83 -7.82
C MET A 312 -13.15 1.54 -7.60
N GLU A 313 -12.52 1.05 -8.66
CA GLU A 313 -11.64 -0.13 -8.64
C GLU A 313 -10.32 0.24 -9.29
N LEU A 314 -9.25 0.27 -8.50
CA LEU A 314 -7.89 0.46 -8.97
C LEU A 314 -7.21 -0.90 -9.01
N GLU A 315 -6.74 -1.30 -10.17
CA GLU A 315 -6.09 -2.58 -10.43
C GLU A 315 -4.65 -2.35 -10.86
N ILE A 316 -3.72 -3.05 -10.20
CA ILE A 316 -2.32 -3.16 -10.66
C ILE A 316 -1.96 -4.64 -10.76
N GLU A 317 -1.38 -5.00 -11.89
CA GLU A 317 -0.95 -6.36 -12.18
C GLU A 317 -0.10 -6.92 -11.03
N LYS A 318 -0.29 -8.19 -10.68
CA LYS A 318 0.32 -8.93 -9.55
C LYS A 318 -0.05 -8.43 -8.15
N ILE A 319 -0.50 -7.19 -7.97
CA ILE A 319 -0.90 -6.67 -6.66
C ILE A 319 -2.35 -7.04 -6.37
N GLY A 320 -3.27 -6.71 -7.27
CA GLY A 320 -4.69 -7.01 -7.12
C GLY A 320 -5.57 -5.81 -7.41
N VAL A 321 -6.70 -5.70 -6.70
CA VAL A 321 -7.69 -4.64 -6.88
C VAL A 321 -7.98 -3.95 -5.54
N LEU A 322 -7.79 -2.65 -5.49
CA LEU A 322 -8.26 -1.79 -4.40
C LEU A 322 -9.62 -1.23 -4.79
N ARG A 323 -10.67 -1.66 -4.09
CA ARG A 323 -12.05 -1.29 -4.37
C ARG A 323 -12.64 -0.48 -3.23
N ASN A 324 -13.23 0.67 -3.56
CA ASN A 324 -13.88 1.55 -2.59
C ASN A 324 -15.17 2.14 -3.14
N ARG A 325 -16.15 2.38 -2.27
CA ARG A 325 -17.39 3.07 -2.60
C ARG A 325 -17.39 4.47 -2.01
N VAL A 326 -17.82 5.46 -2.78
CA VAL A 326 -18.01 6.84 -2.30
C VAL A 326 -19.40 6.96 -1.65
N VAL A 327 -19.44 7.48 -0.43
CA VAL A 327 -20.69 7.69 0.31
C VAL A 327 -20.82 9.13 0.78
N ARG A 328 -22.05 9.65 0.90
CA ARG A 328 -22.33 10.93 1.58
C ARG A 328 -22.90 10.67 2.98
N ARG A 329 -22.58 11.55 3.92
CA ARG A 329 -23.35 11.60 5.18
C ARG A 329 -24.79 11.95 4.85
N ALA A 330 -25.70 11.18 5.46
CA ALA A 330 -27.12 11.50 5.45
C ALA A 330 -27.38 12.81 6.20
#